data_4eed04b3e2ab253b76da219c9a927516
#
_entry.id   4eed04b3e2ab253b76da219c9a927516
#
_cell.length_a   1.000
_cell.length_b   1.000
_cell.length_c   1.000
_cell.angle_alpha   90.00
_cell.angle_beta   90.00
_cell.angle_gamma   90.00
#
_symmetry.space_group_name_H-M   'P 1'
#
loop_
_entity.id
_entity.type
_entity.pdbx_description
1 polymer ?
#
loop_
_entity_poly.entity_id
_entity_poly.type
_entity_poly.pdbx_seq_one_letter_code
_entity_poly.pdbx_strand_id
1 'polypeptide(L)'
;MIGTGPYDSLREYVEAIEKHGKLIRIDEIDQDAYELTGFMYKLLDKYGWLGAPAVIVERVKIDGEWMQGPILINQYGMGGHEALVVGVPLDEIDPEDHILNYKKSLEKMLNEVPIEPKKTNEVKASAAPSKEVILKGDEIDILSFPFIQTNPADNGRFINTGNLITIDPDGGRNVGTYRMQIKGSRKIGISPERNQDGWKALMAHKEAGETHANVAVVLGTDPIVFAMSSSKTARSGQDELEIAGGFKGKSIEVVKCEDSDIMVPANVEMIIEGEIPLDDLEEEGPFGEMYGYMGLPHDATFYMNIKTVTHRKNPIVVNQFTGVTRGFVTSPGEAASVKGFQKFMPELRGFHIPIDHVGFLFISIEKTKPHQAIEIAEKFNFLPIGKIVIVVDEDVNIHSTKEVFQTVGARWQPFPGAKTIEDGPGFFLDPSARNRGKSSRILIDATRQLPEENGPDVYPKLNREHLLEHDPEILELVNEKWGHLI
;
A
#
# COMPACT_ATOMS: atom_id res chain seq x y z
N MET A 1 -23.93 -15.60 -3.79
CA MET A 1 -22.80 -15.94 -2.86
C MET A 1 -21.71 -14.94 -3.14
N ILE A 2 -21.16 -14.25 -2.11
CA ILE A 2 -20.02 -13.35 -2.28
C ILE A 2 -18.82 -14.22 -2.63
N GLY A 3 -18.28 -14.00 -3.83
CA GLY A 3 -17.12 -14.67 -4.40
C GLY A 3 -15.84 -13.88 -4.16
N THR A 4 -14.87 -14.06 -5.05
CA THR A 4 -13.66 -13.25 -5.13
C THR A 4 -13.93 -11.94 -5.87
N GLY A 5 -13.06 -10.93 -5.66
CA GLY A 5 -13.14 -9.62 -6.30
C GLY A 5 -13.02 -9.63 -7.84
N PRO A 6 -12.92 -8.44 -8.43
CA PRO A 6 -12.86 -7.14 -7.73
C PRO A 6 -14.21 -6.73 -7.12
N TYR A 7 -14.17 -6.18 -5.91
CA TYR A 7 -15.34 -5.74 -5.14
C TYR A 7 -15.77 -4.31 -5.50
N ASP A 8 -17.05 -3.98 -5.28
CA ASP A 8 -17.59 -2.64 -5.58
C ASP A 8 -17.55 -1.68 -4.42
N SER A 9 -17.36 -2.21 -3.21
CA SER A 9 -17.29 -1.42 -1.99
C SER A 9 -16.36 -2.07 -0.98
N LEU A 10 -15.96 -1.28 0.02
CA LEU A 10 -15.29 -1.80 1.20
C LEU A 10 -16.17 -2.84 1.92
N ARG A 11 -17.51 -2.63 1.98
CA ARG A 11 -18.43 -3.54 2.69
C ARG A 11 -18.51 -4.91 2.06
N GLU A 12 -18.60 -5.00 0.73
CA GLU A 12 -18.55 -6.28 0.03
C GLU A 12 -17.23 -7.02 0.29
N TYR A 13 -16.13 -6.29 0.33
CA TYR A 13 -14.83 -6.87 0.66
C TYR A 13 -14.78 -7.37 2.11
N VAL A 14 -15.24 -6.56 3.09
CA VAL A 14 -15.30 -6.97 4.50
C VAL A 14 -16.16 -8.22 4.68
N GLU A 15 -17.33 -8.28 4.04
CA GLU A 15 -18.19 -9.46 4.07
C GLU A 15 -17.48 -10.70 3.47
N ALA A 16 -16.70 -10.51 2.40
CA ALA A 16 -15.93 -11.60 1.81
C ALA A 16 -14.84 -12.14 2.75
N ILE A 17 -14.02 -11.27 3.34
CA ILE A 17 -12.95 -11.70 4.25
C ILE A 17 -13.50 -12.31 5.54
N GLU A 18 -14.64 -11.84 6.04
CA GLU A 18 -15.32 -12.43 7.20
C GLU A 18 -15.82 -13.84 6.88
N LYS A 19 -16.52 -14.00 5.76
CA LYS A 19 -17.04 -15.29 5.29
C LYS A 19 -15.93 -16.33 5.07
N HIS A 20 -14.76 -15.90 4.65
CA HIS A 20 -13.62 -16.80 4.42
C HIS A 20 -12.67 -16.92 5.63
N GLY A 21 -13.12 -16.52 6.83
CA GLY A 21 -12.37 -16.70 8.06
C GLY A 21 -11.07 -15.87 8.15
N LYS A 22 -11.02 -14.74 7.42
CA LYS A 22 -9.84 -13.86 7.35
C LYS A 22 -10.03 -12.54 8.11
N LEU A 23 -11.02 -12.51 9.02
CA LEU A 23 -11.39 -11.35 9.84
C LEU A 23 -11.59 -11.78 11.30
N ILE A 24 -11.01 -11.01 12.23
CA ILE A 24 -11.27 -11.11 13.66
C ILE A 24 -12.24 -10.01 14.04
N ARG A 25 -13.30 -10.32 14.77
CA ARG A 25 -14.26 -9.35 15.31
C ARG A 25 -14.07 -9.21 16.81
N ILE A 26 -14.00 -7.95 17.27
CA ILE A 26 -13.87 -7.56 18.68
C ILE A 26 -15.04 -6.64 19.01
N ASP A 27 -15.77 -6.92 20.08
CA ASP A 27 -16.93 -6.12 20.47
C ASP A 27 -16.52 -4.75 21.03
N GLU A 28 -15.55 -4.72 21.94
CA GLU A 28 -15.09 -3.49 22.60
C GLU A 28 -13.58 -3.54 22.88
N ILE A 29 -12.90 -2.38 22.73
CA ILE A 29 -11.48 -2.24 23.06
C ILE A 29 -11.16 -0.83 23.57
N ASP A 30 -10.29 -0.73 24.58
CA ASP A 30 -9.88 0.55 25.18
C ASP A 30 -8.60 1.09 24.49
N GLN A 31 -8.77 2.07 23.57
CA GLN A 31 -7.64 2.68 22.90
C GLN A 31 -6.98 3.79 23.73
N ASP A 32 -7.61 4.32 24.74
CA ASP A 32 -6.94 5.20 25.71
C ASP A 32 -5.82 4.45 26.47
N ALA A 33 -5.98 3.13 26.63
CA ALA A 33 -4.96 2.22 27.16
C ALA A 33 -4.06 1.61 26.05
N TYR A 34 -4.22 2.02 24.78
CA TYR A 34 -3.51 1.45 23.61
C TYR A 34 -3.71 -0.07 23.45
N GLU A 35 -4.84 -0.61 23.91
CA GLU A 35 -5.11 -2.05 23.79
C GLU A 35 -5.14 -2.52 22.33
N LEU A 36 -5.77 -1.74 21.43
CA LEU A 36 -5.81 -2.08 20.01
C LEU A 36 -4.43 -2.07 19.38
N THR A 37 -3.60 -1.10 19.74
CA THR A 37 -2.20 -1.03 19.30
C THR A 37 -1.41 -2.25 19.77
N GLY A 38 -1.52 -2.59 21.07
CA GLY A 38 -0.89 -3.78 21.64
C GLY A 38 -1.39 -5.08 21.01
N PHE A 39 -2.69 -5.18 20.74
CA PHE A 39 -3.28 -6.32 20.05
C PHE A 39 -2.71 -6.51 18.65
N MET A 40 -2.57 -5.41 17.88
CA MET A 40 -1.99 -5.48 16.53
C MET A 40 -0.54 -5.93 16.54
N TYR A 41 0.30 -5.45 17.46
CA TYR A 41 1.67 -5.94 17.60
C TYR A 41 1.70 -7.45 17.92
N LYS A 42 0.86 -7.91 18.86
CA LYS A 42 0.78 -9.35 19.20
C LYS A 42 0.27 -10.21 18.04
N LEU A 43 -0.65 -9.66 17.23
CA LEU A 43 -1.17 -10.35 16.05
C LEU A 43 -0.07 -10.56 15.02
N LEU A 44 0.73 -9.51 14.77
CA LEU A 44 1.86 -9.56 13.84
C LEU A 44 3.01 -10.43 14.35
N ASP A 45 3.32 -10.38 15.65
CA ASP A 45 4.31 -11.28 16.27
C ASP A 45 3.94 -12.76 16.04
N LYS A 46 2.63 -13.07 16.06
CA LYS A 46 2.14 -14.44 15.90
C LYS A 46 2.07 -14.91 14.45
N TYR A 47 1.57 -14.07 13.54
CA TYR A 47 1.22 -14.46 12.17
C TYR A 47 2.14 -13.86 11.11
N GLY A 48 2.98 -12.88 11.46
CA GLY A 48 3.78 -12.12 10.50
C GLY A 48 2.95 -11.16 9.63
N TRP A 49 3.66 -10.40 8.82
CA TRP A 49 3.08 -9.34 7.97
C TRP A 49 2.14 -9.83 6.87
N LEU A 50 2.36 -11.04 6.35
CA LEU A 50 1.54 -11.63 5.28
C LEU A 50 0.52 -12.64 5.79
N GLY A 51 0.51 -12.93 7.12
CA GLY A 51 -0.38 -13.92 7.71
C GLY A 51 -1.40 -13.36 8.70
N ALA A 52 -1.23 -12.11 9.15
CA ALA A 52 -2.11 -11.51 10.13
C ALA A 52 -3.50 -11.17 9.54
N PRO A 53 -4.60 -11.68 10.11
CA PRO A 53 -5.95 -11.38 9.64
C PRO A 53 -6.32 -9.91 9.84
N ALA A 54 -7.37 -9.47 9.14
CA ALA A 54 -8.01 -8.19 9.39
C ALA A 54 -8.71 -8.20 10.75
N VAL A 55 -8.87 -7.01 11.34
CA VAL A 55 -9.57 -6.83 12.62
C VAL A 55 -10.65 -5.78 12.46
N ILE A 56 -11.85 -6.10 12.92
CA ILE A 56 -12.95 -5.15 13.04
C ILE A 56 -13.33 -5.00 14.51
N VAL A 57 -13.50 -3.77 14.98
CA VAL A 57 -13.88 -3.45 16.36
C VAL A 57 -15.17 -2.65 16.35
N GLU A 58 -16.18 -3.13 17.07
CA GLU A 58 -17.52 -2.52 17.07
C GLU A 58 -17.59 -1.25 17.91
N ARG A 59 -16.91 -1.21 19.05
CA ARG A 59 -16.84 -0.04 19.93
C ARG A 59 -15.43 0.17 20.43
N VAL A 60 -15.00 1.41 20.43
CA VAL A 60 -13.67 1.80 20.90
C VAL A 60 -13.75 2.95 21.89
N LYS A 61 -12.99 2.87 22.97
CA LYS A 61 -12.88 3.97 23.92
C LYS A 61 -11.77 4.93 23.48
N ILE A 62 -12.12 6.20 23.34
CA ILE A 62 -11.23 7.30 22.91
C ILE A 62 -11.56 8.55 23.71
N ASP A 63 -10.55 9.18 24.30
CA ASP A 63 -10.70 10.40 25.13
C ASP A 63 -11.69 10.23 26.29
N GLY A 64 -11.72 9.04 26.90
CA GLY A 64 -12.61 8.68 28.02
C GLY A 64 -14.01 8.24 27.61
N GLU A 65 -14.39 8.35 26.35
CA GLU A 65 -15.74 8.06 25.86
C GLU A 65 -15.77 6.80 24.96
N TRP A 66 -16.82 5.99 25.10
CA TRP A 66 -17.07 4.84 24.24
C TRP A 66 -17.74 5.28 22.94
N MET A 67 -16.97 5.28 21.84
CA MET A 67 -17.45 5.64 20.51
C MET A 67 -17.92 4.42 19.74
N GLN A 68 -19.01 4.59 18.99
CA GLN A 68 -19.51 3.58 18.08
C GLN A 68 -18.62 3.49 16.84
N GLY A 69 -18.18 2.27 16.49
CA GLY A 69 -17.50 1.93 15.25
C GLY A 69 -18.49 1.59 14.12
N PRO A 70 -18.11 0.66 13.24
CA PRO A 70 -16.94 -0.19 13.34
C PRO A 70 -15.64 0.50 12.88
N ILE A 71 -14.53 0.10 13.53
CA ILE A 71 -13.18 0.38 13.05
C ILE A 71 -12.64 -0.85 12.35
N LEU A 72 -12.08 -0.70 11.15
CA LEU A 72 -11.41 -1.75 10.39
C LEU A 72 -9.91 -1.51 10.34
N ILE A 73 -9.14 -2.54 10.64
CA ILE A 73 -7.66 -2.47 10.70
C ILE A 73 -7.07 -3.67 9.98
N ASN A 74 -5.87 -3.49 9.42
CA ASN A 74 -5.11 -4.54 8.75
C ASN A 74 -5.90 -5.27 7.65
N GLN A 75 -6.77 -4.55 6.96
CA GLN A 75 -7.68 -5.11 5.97
C GLN A 75 -6.99 -5.84 4.81
N TYR A 76 -5.68 -5.66 4.64
CA TYR A 76 -4.89 -6.31 3.59
C TYR A 76 -3.74 -7.17 4.14
N GLY A 77 -3.76 -7.50 5.43
CA GLY A 77 -2.66 -8.16 6.13
C GLY A 77 -2.30 -9.57 5.68
N MET A 78 -3.22 -10.29 5.02
CA MET A 78 -2.96 -11.65 4.56
C MET A 78 -2.72 -11.73 3.05
N GLY A 79 -1.85 -12.62 2.60
CA GLY A 79 -1.74 -12.95 1.18
C GLY A 79 -3.06 -13.43 0.57
N GLY A 80 -3.88 -14.10 1.38
CA GLY A 80 -5.24 -14.46 0.98
C GLY A 80 -6.20 -13.28 0.81
N HIS A 81 -5.99 -12.15 1.50
CA HIS A 81 -6.73 -10.90 1.23
C HIS A 81 -6.41 -10.37 -0.17
N GLU A 82 -5.13 -10.37 -0.54
CA GLU A 82 -4.69 -9.96 -1.88
C GLU A 82 -5.35 -10.82 -2.95
N ALA A 83 -5.29 -12.15 -2.79
CA ALA A 83 -5.87 -13.10 -3.73
C ALA A 83 -7.39 -12.89 -3.90
N LEU A 84 -8.11 -12.66 -2.80
CA LEU A 84 -9.53 -12.32 -2.85
C LEU A 84 -9.77 -11.04 -3.65
N VAL A 85 -9.01 -9.97 -3.38
CA VAL A 85 -9.19 -8.65 -4.02
C VAL A 85 -9.00 -8.71 -5.52
N VAL A 86 -7.95 -9.38 -5.99
CA VAL A 86 -7.66 -9.46 -7.43
C VAL A 86 -8.44 -10.55 -8.16
N GLY A 87 -9.25 -11.32 -7.44
CA GLY A 87 -10.15 -12.30 -8.04
C GLY A 87 -9.50 -13.63 -8.40
N VAL A 88 -8.53 -14.10 -7.60
CA VAL A 88 -8.04 -15.49 -7.69
C VAL A 88 -9.19 -16.43 -7.33
N PRO A 89 -9.44 -17.53 -8.08
CA PRO A 89 -10.49 -18.49 -7.75
C PRO A 89 -10.36 -19.01 -6.29
N LEU A 90 -11.50 -19.19 -5.61
CA LEU A 90 -11.52 -19.56 -4.19
C LEU A 90 -10.84 -20.89 -3.89
N ASP A 91 -10.99 -21.85 -4.80
CA ASP A 91 -10.39 -23.19 -4.71
C ASP A 91 -8.87 -23.18 -4.96
N GLU A 92 -8.34 -22.07 -5.45
CA GLU A 92 -6.92 -21.87 -5.64
C GLU A 92 -6.27 -21.10 -4.47
N ILE A 93 -7.06 -20.48 -3.57
CA ILE A 93 -6.54 -19.73 -2.42
C ILE A 93 -6.17 -20.70 -1.31
N ASP A 94 -4.86 -20.80 -1.04
CA ASP A 94 -4.36 -21.61 0.06
C ASP A 94 -4.70 -20.94 1.42
N PRO A 95 -5.23 -21.68 2.41
CA PRO A 95 -5.58 -21.10 3.69
C PRO A 95 -4.38 -20.65 4.54
N GLU A 96 -3.20 -21.21 4.31
CA GLU A 96 -2.00 -21.05 5.15
C GLU A 96 -0.80 -20.49 4.39
N ASP A 97 -0.62 -20.84 3.09
CA ASP A 97 0.50 -20.33 2.29
C ASP A 97 0.23 -18.94 1.71
N HIS A 98 0.50 -17.93 2.52
CA HIS A 98 0.28 -16.53 2.16
C HIS A 98 1.22 -16.02 1.05
N ILE A 99 2.42 -16.60 0.92
CA ILE A 99 3.38 -16.27 -0.14
C ILE A 99 2.88 -16.84 -1.47
N LEU A 100 2.39 -18.08 -1.46
CA LEU A 100 1.77 -18.69 -2.65
C LEU A 100 0.57 -17.87 -3.13
N ASN A 101 -0.30 -17.45 -2.22
CA ASN A 101 -1.46 -16.59 -2.54
C ASN A 101 -1.03 -15.27 -3.18
N TYR A 102 0.01 -14.65 -2.66
CA TYR A 102 0.57 -13.44 -3.26
C TYR A 102 1.11 -13.70 -4.67
N LYS A 103 1.85 -14.79 -4.86
CA LYS A 103 2.38 -15.18 -6.19
C LYS A 103 1.27 -15.41 -7.20
N LYS A 104 0.19 -16.11 -6.83
CA LYS A 104 -0.99 -16.30 -7.69
C LYS A 104 -1.66 -14.98 -8.05
N SER A 105 -1.74 -14.06 -7.08
CA SER A 105 -2.26 -12.71 -7.31
C SER A 105 -1.42 -11.94 -8.31
N LEU A 106 -0.10 -11.98 -8.16
CA LEU A 106 0.83 -11.32 -9.07
C LEU A 106 0.80 -11.95 -10.47
N GLU A 107 0.78 -13.28 -10.58
CA GLU A 107 0.68 -13.98 -11.86
C GLU A 107 -0.60 -13.58 -12.61
N LYS A 108 -1.74 -13.56 -11.91
CA LYS A 108 -3.00 -13.09 -12.48
C LYS A 108 -2.87 -11.66 -13.00
N MET A 109 -2.32 -10.74 -12.19
CA MET A 109 -2.13 -9.34 -12.61
C MET A 109 -1.15 -9.20 -13.78
N LEU A 110 -0.06 -9.97 -13.80
CA LEU A 110 0.89 -9.99 -14.94
C LEU A 110 0.24 -10.42 -16.26
N ASN A 111 -0.78 -11.28 -16.20
CA ASN A 111 -1.54 -11.70 -17.38
C ASN A 111 -2.56 -10.67 -17.83
N GLU A 112 -2.98 -9.75 -16.96
CA GLU A 112 -3.97 -8.72 -17.26
C GLU A 112 -3.36 -7.40 -17.73
N VAL A 113 -2.13 -7.06 -17.35
CA VAL A 113 -1.47 -5.82 -17.80
C VAL A 113 -0.90 -5.93 -19.22
N PRO A 114 -0.93 -4.86 -20.03
CA PRO A 114 -1.33 -3.49 -19.68
C PRO A 114 -2.83 -3.33 -19.52
N ILE A 115 -3.23 -2.48 -18.58
CA ILE A 115 -4.63 -2.17 -18.29
C ILE A 115 -5.07 -0.98 -19.15
N GLU A 116 -6.21 -1.12 -19.79
CA GLU A 116 -6.88 -0.02 -20.50
C GLU A 116 -7.76 0.76 -19.51
N PRO A 117 -7.47 2.06 -19.28
CA PRO A 117 -8.27 2.89 -18.38
C PRO A 117 -9.73 2.96 -18.81
N LYS A 118 -10.65 2.99 -17.85
CA LYS A 118 -12.08 3.16 -18.11
C LYS A 118 -12.57 4.45 -17.52
N LYS A 119 -13.17 5.31 -18.32
CA LYS A 119 -13.77 6.57 -17.85
C LYS A 119 -14.74 6.32 -16.72
N THR A 120 -14.73 7.24 -15.74
CA THR A 120 -15.67 7.20 -14.62
C THR A 120 -17.10 7.42 -15.11
N ASN A 121 -18.07 6.90 -14.35
CA ASN A 121 -19.49 7.03 -14.63
C ASN A 121 -20.16 7.86 -13.54
N GLU A 122 -20.76 9.01 -13.91
CA GLU A 122 -21.45 9.87 -12.96
C GLU A 122 -22.81 9.27 -12.57
N VAL A 123 -23.07 9.23 -11.26
CA VAL A 123 -24.36 8.81 -10.70
C VAL A 123 -25.02 9.94 -9.92
N LYS A 124 -26.33 9.88 -9.76
CA LYS A 124 -27.06 10.86 -8.93
C LYS A 124 -26.75 10.67 -7.45
N ALA A 125 -26.77 11.76 -6.68
CA ALA A 125 -26.56 11.71 -5.23
C ALA A 125 -27.49 10.71 -4.51
N SER A 126 -28.74 10.55 -4.99
CA SER A 126 -29.69 9.58 -4.44
C SER A 126 -29.30 8.10 -4.67
N ALA A 127 -28.36 7.83 -5.57
CA ALA A 127 -27.82 6.49 -5.83
C ALA A 127 -26.44 6.28 -5.18
N ALA A 128 -25.89 7.30 -4.53
CA ALA A 128 -24.58 7.26 -3.88
C ALA A 128 -24.74 6.97 -2.37
N PRO A 129 -24.35 5.78 -1.89
CA PRO A 129 -24.46 5.43 -0.46
C PRO A 129 -23.68 6.38 0.45
N SER A 130 -22.59 6.96 -0.04
CA SER A 130 -21.80 7.97 0.69
C SER A 130 -22.54 9.27 0.99
N LYS A 131 -23.73 9.49 0.42
CA LYS A 131 -24.57 10.67 0.61
C LYS A 131 -25.79 10.40 1.53
N GLU A 132 -25.83 9.29 2.27
CA GLU A 132 -26.95 8.96 3.16
C GLU A 132 -27.12 9.94 4.33
N VAL A 133 -26.01 10.49 4.83
CA VAL A 133 -25.96 11.49 5.88
C VAL A 133 -25.13 12.68 5.39
N ILE A 134 -25.59 13.88 5.60
CA ILE A 134 -24.92 15.12 5.18
C ILE A 134 -24.83 16.03 6.40
N LEU A 135 -23.61 16.38 6.81
CA LEU A 135 -23.30 17.27 7.92
C LEU A 135 -22.73 18.57 7.38
N LYS A 136 -23.32 19.71 7.78
CA LYS A 136 -22.90 21.07 7.36
C LYS A 136 -22.85 22.03 8.55
N GLY A 137 -21.99 23.04 8.47
CA GLY A 137 -21.88 24.07 9.49
C GLY A 137 -21.56 23.52 10.88
N ASP A 138 -22.39 23.78 11.87
CA ASP A 138 -22.17 23.39 13.25
C ASP A 138 -22.45 21.89 13.53
N GLU A 139 -23.02 21.17 12.55
CA GLU A 139 -23.20 19.72 12.65
C GLU A 139 -21.89 18.94 12.39
N ILE A 140 -20.87 19.62 11.84
CA ILE A 140 -19.59 18.99 11.53
C ILE A 140 -18.76 18.85 12.80
N ASP A 141 -18.50 17.61 13.18
CA ASP A 141 -17.53 17.26 14.20
C ASP A 141 -16.79 15.99 13.81
N ILE A 142 -15.60 16.12 13.20
CA ILE A 142 -14.78 14.98 12.79
C ILE A 142 -14.25 14.19 14.01
N LEU A 143 -14.20 14.80 15.19
CA LEU A 143 -13.80 14.13 16.43
C LEU A 143 -14.87 13.15 16.93
N SER A 144 -16.12 13.24 16.45
CA SER A 144 -17.18 12.29 16.76
C SER A 144 -17.02 10.94 16.07
N PHE A 145 -16.11 10.82 15.10
CA PHE A 145 -15.79 9.56 14.45
C PHE A 145 -14.60 8.89 15.12
N PRO A 146 -14.55 7.54 15.16
CA PRO A 146 -13.53 6.80 15.91
C PRO A 146 -12.18 6.69 15.16
N PHE A 147 -11.64 7.83 14.73
CA PHE A 147 -10.24 7.90 14.33
C PHE A 147 -9.37 7.82 15.57
N ILE A 148 -8.31 7.02 15.52
CA ILE A 148 -7.48 6.72 16.69
C ILE A 148 -6.13 7.42 16.63
N GLN A 149 -5.56 7.63 17.81
CA GLN A 149 -4.13 7.83 18.00
C GLN A 149 -3.48 6.45 18.08
N THR A 150 -2.58 6.13 17.15
CA THR A 150 -2.03 4.77 17.02
C THR A 150 -0.85 4.51 17.94
N ASN A 151 -0.15 5.54 18.38
CA ASN A 151 1.01 5.47 19.24
C ASN A 151 1.01 6.63 20.24
N PRO A 152 1.44 6.44 21.52
CA PRO A 152 1.52 7.54 22.48
C PRO A 152 2.42 8.69 22.06
N ALA A 153 3.35 8.46 21.13
CA ALA A 153 4.21 9.51 20.59
C ALA A 153 3.61 10.25 19.37
N ASP A 154 2.47 9.81 18.84
CA ASP A 154 1.75 10.55 17.80
C ASP A 154 1.17 11.85 18.37
N ASN A 155 1.15 12.91 17.57
CA ASN A 155 0.53 14.17 17.97
C ASN A 155 -1.00 14.13 17.77
N GLY A 156 -1.68 13.31 18.59
CA GLY A 156 -3.13 13.15 18.56
C GLY A 156 -3.62 12.12 17.52
N ARG A 157 -4.89 12.27 17.12
CA ARG A 157 -5.57 11.35 16.21
C ARG A 157 -5.24 11.66 14.74
N PHE A 158 -5.18 10.62 13.91
CA PHE A 158 -4.90 10.75 12.48
C PHE A 158 -5.91 9.99 11.63
N ILE A 159 -6.23 10.57 10.47
CA ILE A 159 -6.78 9.86 9.31
C ILE A 159 -5.57 9.40 8.49
N ASN A 160 -5.29 8.11 8.47
CA ASN A 160 -4.10 7.55 7.81
C ASN A 160 -4.43 6.69 6.57
N THR A 161 -5.69 6.68 6.17
CA THR A 161 -6.20 5.97 4.98
C THR A 161 -7.04 6.88 4.07
N GLY A 162 -6.90 8.19 4.24
CA GLY A 162 -7.64 9.17 3.45
C GLY A 162 -7.08 9.29 2.02
N ASN A 163 -7.94 9.16 1.02
CA ASN A 163 -7.59 9.44 -0.36
C ASN A 163 -7.96 10.90 -0.67
N LEU A 164 -6.95 11.75 -0.79
CA LEU A 164 -7.14 13.15 -1.20
C LEU A 164 -7.38 13.22 -2.69
N ILE A 165 -8.46 13.86 -3.07
CA ILE A 165 -8.81 14.16 -4.46
C ILE A 165 -8.56 15.64 -4.70
N THR A 166 -7.67 15.92 -5.64
CA THR A 166 -7.36 17.26 -6.16
C THR A 166 -7.70 17.33 -7.64
N ILE A 167 -8.08 18.51 -8.10
CA ILE A 167 -8.29 18.79 -9.53
C ILE A 167 -7.30 19.89 -9.89
N ASP A 168 -6.46 19.65 -10.88
CA ASP A 168 -5.55 20.67 -11.39
C ASP A 168 -6.32 21.82 -12.06
N PRO A 169 -5.77 23.03 -12.18
CA PRO A 169 -6.43 24.15 -12.86
C PRO A 169 -6.81 23.85 -14.32
N ASP A 170 -6.16 22.91 -14.98
CA ASP A 170 -6.47 22.43 -16.32
C ASP A 170 -7.50 21.28 -16.35
N GLY A 171 -7.99 20.86 -15.18
CA GLY A 171 -9.05 19.86 -15.01
C GLY A 171 -8.57 18.43 -14.80
N GLY A 172 -7.28 18.17 -14.70
CA GLY A 172 -6.72 16.86 -14.38
C GLY A 172 -7.06 16.45 -12.95
N ARG A 173 -7.60 15.25 -12.74
CA ARG A 173 -7.86 14.69 -11.40
C ARG A 173 -6.67 13.87 -10.93
N ASN A 174 -6.28 14.07 -9.67
CA ASN A 174 -5.32 13.22 -8.96
C ASN A 174 -5.98 12.66 -7.69
N VAL A 175 -5.73 11.40 -7.39
CA VAL A 175 -6.21 10.71 -6.19
C VAL A 175 -5.05 10.07 -5.47
N GLY A 176 -4.63 10.65 -4.35
CA GLY A 176 -3.46 10.19 -3.59
C GLY A 176 -3.79 9.89 -2.12
N THR A 177 -3.17 8.86 -1.56
CA THR A 177 -3.32 8.55 -0.13
C THR A 177 -2.29 9.33 0.67
N TYR A 178 -2.77 10.09 1.66
CA TYR A 178 -1.94 10.90 2.55
C TYR A 178 -2.37 10.70 4.01
N ARG A 179 -1.43 10.89 4.94
CA ARG A 179 -1.77 11.01 6.35
C ARG A 179 -2.33 12.40 6.63
N MET A 180 -3.28 12.47 7.55
CA MET A 180 -3.97 13.70 7.90
C MET A 180 -4.15 13.77 9.40
N GLN A 181 -3.52 14.75 10.04
CA GLN A 181 -3.67 14.99 11.47
C GLN A 181 -5.02 15.66 11.75
N ILE A 182 -5.81 15.15 12.69
CA ILE A 182 -7.02 15.82 13.14
C ILE A 182 -6.62 16.96 14.07
N LYS A 183 -6.93 18.20 13.68
CA LYS A 183 -6.54 19.44 14.39
C LYS A 183 -7.72 20.11 15.10
N GLY A 184 -8.90 19.52 15.01
CA GLY A 184 -10.13 20.02 15.62
C GLY A 184 -11.37 19.52 14.90
N SER A 185 -12.55 19.91 15.36
CA SER A 185 -13.83 19.42 14.84
C SER A 185 -14.04 19.66 13.33
N ARG A 186 -13.43 20.72 12.78
CA ARG A 186 -13.56 21.13 11.37
C ARG A 186 -12.24 21.41 10.67
N LYS A 187 -11.13 20.84 11.15
CA LYS A 187 -9.81 21.06 10.59
C LYS A 187 -8.97 19.77 10.60
N ILE A 188 -8.34 19.46 9.47
CA ILE A 188 -7.38 18.39 9.33
C ILE A 188 -6.10 18.88 8.65
N GLY A 189 -4.92 18.46 9.15
CA GLY A 189 -3.66 18.65 8.46
C GLY A 189 -3.56 17.70 7.27
N ILE A 190 -2.89 18.10 6.21
CA ILE A 190 -2.64 17.27 5.02
C ILE A 190 -1.17 17.43 4.64
N SER A 191 -0.42 16.31 4.64
CA SER A 191 1.03 16.33 4.47
C SER A 191 1.50 15.64 3.18
N PRO A 192 1.27 16.24 2.00
CA PRO A 192 1.87 15.75 0.77
C PRO A 192 3.33 16.20 0.68
N GLU A 193 4.23 15.30 0.32
CA GLU A 193 5.63 15.62 0.05
C GLU A 193 5.78 16.34 -1.30
N ARG A 194 6.81 17.20 -1.44
CA ARG A 194 7.03 18.06 -2.63
C ARG A 194 7.12 17.31 -3.96
N ASN A 195 7.47 16.03 -3.95
CA ASN A 195 7.57 15.19 -5.14
C ASN A 195 6.28 14.42 -5.45
N GLN A 196 5.25 14.51 -4.60
CA GLN A 196 3.97 13.85 -4.79
C GLN A 196 3.01 14.72 -5.62
N ASP A 197 2.11 14.05 -6.32
CA ASP A 197 1.24 14.72 -7.29
C ASP A 197 0.20 15.61 -6.60
N GLY A 198 -0.29 15.25 -5.39
CA GLY A 198 -1.15 16.14 -4.60
C GLY A 198 -0.46 17.47 -4.21
N TRP A 199 0.85 17.45 -3.89
CA TRP A 199 1.58 18.70 -3.65
C TRP A 199 1.69 19.54 -4.92
N LYS A 200 1.99 18.91 -6.07
CA LYS A 200 2.10 19.59 -7.37
C LYS A 200 0.77 20.22 -7.77
N ALA A 201 -0.36 19.51 -7.59
CA ALA A 201 -1.68 20.02 -7.86
C ALA A 201 -1.99 21.28 -7.03
N LEU A 202 -1.70 21.26 -5.72
CA LEU A 202 -1.87 22.44 -4.86
C LEU A 202 -0.97 23.60 -5.30
N MET A 203 0.26 23.34 -5.71
CA MET A 203 1.15 24.38 -6.22
C MET A 203 0.72 24.93 -7.57
N ALA A 204 0.12 24.12 -8.44
CA ALA A 204 -0.45 24.59 -9.70
C ALA A 204 -1.58 25.61 -9.49
N HIS A 205 -2.46 25.41 -8.50
CA HIS A 205 -3.48 26.41 -8.10
C HIS A 205 -2.81 27.72 -7.61
N LYS A 206 -1.76 27.61 -6.80
CA LYS A 206 -1.03 28.79 -6.32
C LYS A 206 -0.38 29.55 -7.46
N GLU A 207 0.24 28.83 -8.42
CA GLU A 207 0.86 29.43 -9.63
C GLU A 207 -0.19 30.08 -10.55
N ALA A 208 -1.43 29.55 -10.56
CA ALA A 208 -2.56 30.17 -11.25
C ALA A 208 -3.11 31.42 -10.53
N GLY A 209 -2.55 31.77 -9.36
CA GLY A 209 -2.94 32.96 -8.58
C GLY A 209 -4.13 32.74 -7.64
N GLU A 210 -4.50 31.50 -7.39
CA GLU A 210 -5.54 31.15 -6.43
C GLU A 210 -4.97 31.18 -5.00
N THR A 211 -5.80 31.55 -4.03
CA THR A 211 -5.43 31.59 -2.61
C THR A 211 -5.85 30.33 -1.85
N HIS A 212 -6.75 29.54 -2.43
CA HIS A 212 -7.30 28.32 -1.87
C HIS A 212 -7.50 27.30 -2.98
N ALA A 213 -7.38 26.01 -2.65
CA ALA A 213 -7.77 24.90 -3.52
C ALA A 213 -8.93 24.14 -2.88
N ASN A 214 -10.02 23.91 -3.62
CA ASN A 214 -11.06 22.99 -3.19
C ASN A 214 -10.55 21.57 -3.32
N VAL A 215 -10.81 20.74 -2.29
CA VAL A 215 -10.38 19.35 -2.25
C VAL A 215 -11.45 18.48 -1.60
N ALA A 216 -11.36 17.17 -1.84
CA ALA A 216 -12.16 16.20 -1.14
C ALA A 216 -11.27 15.07 -0.61
N VAL A 217 -11.57 14.57 0.58
CA VAL A 217 -10.95 13.37 1.14
C VAL A 217 -12.00 12.29 1.19
N VAL A 218 -11.73 11.14 0.58
CA VAL A 218 -12.63 9.99 0.63
C VAL A 218 -12.02 8.87 1.48
N LEU A 219 -12.87 8.18 2.22
CA LEU A 219 -12.50 7.14 3.18
C LEU A 219 -13.31 5.89 2.93
N GLY A 220 -12.67 4.72 3.08
CA GLY A 220 -13.35 3.45 2.90
C GLY A 220 -13.72 3.17 1.45
N THR A 221 -12.81 3.43 0.53
CA THR A 221 -12.93 3.04 -0.89
C THR A 221 -12.84 1.53 -1.05
N ASP A 222 -13.27 1.00 -2.19
CA ASP A 222 -12.99 -0.39 -2.53
C ASP A 222 -11.47 -0.65 -2.64
N PRO A 223 -11.02 -1.91 -2.47
CA PRO A 223 -9.59 -2.22 -2.39
C PRO A 223 -8.77 -1.84 -3.62
N ILE A 224 -9.34 -1.90 -4.83
CA ILE A 224 -8.62 -1.55 -6.07
C ILE A 224 -8.45 -0.03 -6.19
N VAL A 225 -9.49 0.75 -5.90
CA VAL A 225 -9.39 2.22 -5.85
C VAL A 225 -8.35 2.62 -4.81
N PHE A 226 -8.37 1.99 -3.61
CA PHE A 226 -7.38 2.26 -2.57
C PHE A 226 -5.95 1.91 -3.01
N ALA A 227 -5.76 0.78 -3.69
CA ALA A 227 -4.45 0.40 -4.22
C ALA A 227 -3.93 1.39 -5.27
N MET A 228 -4.78 1.87 -6.17
CA MET A 228 -4.38 2.84 -7.20
C MET A 228 -4.02 4.20 -6.61
N SER A 229 -4.78 4.68 -5.62
CA SER A 229 -4.50 5.93 -4.92
C SER A 229 -3.27 5.86 -3.99
N SER A 230 -2.85 4.65 -3.60
CA SER A 230 -1.71 4.43 -2.69
C SER A 230 -0.42 4.04 -3.40
N SER A 231 -0.47 3.73 -4.70
CA SER A 231 0.67 3.30 -5.52
C SER A 231 0.94 4.29 -6.65
N LYS A 232 2.15 4.27 -7.19
CA LYS A 232 2.50 5.02 -8.42
C LYS A 232 2.23 4.21 -9.68
N THR A 233 1.06 3.57 -9.77
CA THR A 233 0.64 2.82 -10.95
C THR A 233 0.13 3.75 -12.05
N ALA A 234 -0.58 4.80 -11.70
CA ALA A 234 -0.94 5.88 -12.61
C ALA A 234 0.30 6.76 -12.89
N ARG A 235 0.47 7.13 -14.14
CA ARG A 235 1.50 8.10 -14.55
C ARG A 235 0.97 9.52 -14.39
N SER A 236 1.87 10.49 -14.32
CA SER A 236 1.48 11.91 -14.31
C SER A 236 0.49 12.22 -15.45
N GLY A 237 -0.64 12.83 -15.09
CA GLY A 237 -1.73 13.14 -16.02
C GLY A 237 -2.70 12.00 -16.31
N GLN A 238 -2.56 10.83 -15.66
CA GLN A 238 -3.55 9.77 -15.67
C GLN A 238 -4.39 9.82 -14.41
N ASP A 239 -5.67 9.50 -14.53
CA ASP A 239 -6.63 9.46 -13.45
C ASP A 239 -6.63 8.08 -12.78
N GLU A 240 -6.31 8.02 -11.49
CA GLU A 240 -6.27 6.78 -10.70
C GLU A 240 -7.61 6.04 -10.69
N LEU A 241 -8.74 6.77 -10.74
CA LEU A 241 -10.06 6.13 -10.81
C LEU A 241 -10.32 5.46 -12.16
N GLU A 242 -9.82 6.04 -13.25
CA GLU A 242 -9.92 5.42 -14.57
C GLU A 242 -9.03 4.17 -14.66
N ILE A 243 -7.82 4.21 -14.09
CA ILE A 243 -6.94 3.03 -13.98
C ILE A 243 -7.60 1.96 -13.11
N ALA A 244 -8.15 2.31 -11.94
CA ALA A 244 -8.89 1.38 -11.08
C ALA A 244 -10.07 0.75 -11.82
N GLY A 245 -10.82 1.53 -12.60
CA GLY A 245 -11.89 1.03 -13.46
C GLY A 245 -11.40 0.03 -14.50
N GLY A 246 -10.21 0.25 -15.05
CA GLY A 246 -9.54 -0.69 -15.95
C GLY A 246 -9.26 -2.02 -15.27
N PHE A 247 -8.63 -2.03 -14.09
CA PHE A 247 -8.38 -3.23 -13.29
C PHE A 247 -9.66 -3.97 -12.90
N LYS A 248 -10.73 -3.23 -12.59
CA LYS A 248 -12.03 -3.82 -12.25
C LYS A 248 -12.81 -4.32 -13.47
N GLY A 249 -12.36 -4.00 -14.67
CA GLY A 249 -13.10 -4.31 -15.90
C GLY A 249 -14.38 -3.49 -16.09
N LYS A 250 -14.65 -2.48 -15.21
CA LYS A 250 -15.84 -1.61 -15.25
C LYS A 250 -15.54 -0.21 -14.73
N SER A 251 -16.32 0.79 -15.19
CA SER A 251 -16.19 2.17 -14.76
C SER A 251 -16.41 2.31 -13.25
N ILE A 252 -15.61 3.16 -12.59
CA ILE A 252 -15.89 3.59 -11.23
C ILE A 252 -17.05 4.59 -11.26
N GLU A 253 -18.07 4.34 -10.44
CA GLU A 253 -19.17 5.27 -10.24
C GLU A 253 -18.70 6.44 -9.38
N VAL A 254 -18.98 7.66 -9.86
CA VAL A 254 -18.60 8.90 -9.15
C VAL A 254 -19.84 9.77 -8.93
N VAL A 255 -19.80 10.51 -7.83
CA VAL A 255 -20.85 11.46 -7.46
C VAL A 255 -20.23 12.83 -7.21
N LYS A 256 -20.95 13.89 -7.53
CA LYS A 256 -20.53 15.26 -7.28
C LYS A 256 -20.47 15.56 -5.79
N CYS A 257 -19.46 16.30 -5.37
CA CYS A 257 -19.35 16.91 -4.06
C CYS A 257 -20.52 17.87 -3.78
N GLU A 258 -20.76 18.19 -2.49
CA GLU A 258 -21.84 19.09 -2.06
C GLU A 258 -21.48 20.57 -2.25
N ASP A 259 -20.18 20.89 -2.07
CA ASP A 259 -19.68 22.28 -2.05
C ASP A 259 -18.73 22.61 -3.21
N SER A 260 -18.47 21.66 -4.10
CA SER A 260 -17.59 21.86 -5.26
C SER A 260 -18.00 20.99 -6.46
N ASP A 261 -17.36 21.21 -7.61
CA ASP A 261 -17.56 20.40 -8.81
C ASP A 261 -16.71 19.13 -8.83
N ILE A 262 -16.02 18.80 -7.74
CA ILE A 262 -15.18 17.61 -7.64
C ILE A 262 -16.06 16.36 -7.68
N MET A 263 -15.68 15.43 -8.56
CA MET A 263 -16.32 14.12 -8.68
C MET A 263 -15.53 13.10 -7.87
N VAL A 264 -16.17 12.45 -6.90
CA VAL A 264 -15.59 11.49 -5.96
C VAL A 264 -16.24 10.11 -6.11
N PRO A 265 -15.57 8.99 -5.77
CA PRO A 265 -16.21 7.69 -5.80
C PRO A 265 -17.50 7.65 -4.97
N ALA A 266 -18.59 7.17 -5.57
CA ALA A 266 -19.91 7.18 -4.97
C ALA A 266 -20.08 6.14 -3.84
N ASN A 267 -19.33 5.03 -3.93
CA ASN A 267 -19.49 3.87 -3.07
C ASN A 267 -18.41 3.79 -1.97
N VAL A 268 -18.17 4.93 -1.29
CA VAL A 268 -17.24 5.03 -0.17
C VAL A 268 -17.98 5.12 1.18
N GLU A 269 -17.26 5.01 2.28
CA GLU A 269 -17.85 5.11 3.62
C GLU A 269 -18.07 6.57 4.04
N MET A 270 -17.14 7.47 3.66
CA MET A 270 -17.19 8.89 4.05
C MET A 270 -16.51 9.78 3.00
N ILE A 271 -17.03 10.99 2.83
CA ILE A 271 -16.44 12.07 2.03
C ILE A 271 -16.32 13.30 2.94
N ILE A 272 -15.12 13.87 3.02
CA ILE A 272 -14.85 15.12 3.73
C ILE A 272 -14.48 16.16 2.68
N GLU A 273 -15.30 17.19 2.54
CA GLU A 273 -15.13 18.26 1.55
C GLU A 273 -14.65 19.54 2.22
N GLY A 274 -13.76 20.27 1.57
CA GLY A 274 -13.27 21.53 2.12
C GLY A 274 -12.29 22.24 1.21
N GLU A 275 -11.58 23.19 1.79
CA GLU A 275 -10.59 24.00 1.09
C GLU A 275 -9.26 24.04 1.83
N ILE A 276 -8.18 24.07 1.08
CA ILE A 276 -6.81 24.20 1.56
C ILE A 276 -6.32 25.60 1.26
N PRO A 277 -6.00 26.44 2.29
CA PRO A 277 -5.26 27.69 2.08
C PRO A 277 -3.85 27.40 1.54
N LEU A 278 -3.43 28.09 0.47
CA LEU A 278 -2.18 27.80 -0.23
C LEU A 278 -0.97 28.58 0.32
N ASP A 279 -1.23 29.65 1.09
CA ASP A 279 -0.20 30.50 1.69
C ASP A 279 -0.08 30.38 3.21
N ASP A 280 -0.98 29.62 3.83
CA ASP A 280 -1.02 29.42 5.28
C ASP A 280 -0.71 27.96 5.59
N LEU A 281 0.38 27.70 6.33
CA LEU A 281 0.89 26.37 6.64
C LEU A 281 0.97 26.21 8.15
N GLU A 282 0.80 25.00 8.63
CA GLU A 282 0.85 24.67 10.06
C GLU A 282 1.81 23.49 10.34
N GLU A 283 2.30 23.40 11.57
CA GLU A 283 3.04 22.23 12.04
C GLU A 283 2.17 20.97 12.03
N GLU A 284 2.75 19.81 11.71
CA GLU A 284 2.09 18.51 11.71
C GLU A 284 3.00 17.41 12.28
N GLY A 285 2.42 16.47 13.00
CA GLY A 285 3.12 15.34 13.61
C GLY A 285 3.69 15.68 15.01
N PRO A 286 4.52 14.81 15.58
CA PRO A 286 5.05 13.56 15.02
C PRO A 286 4.00 12.48 14.73
N PHE A 287 4.36 11.53 13.88
CA PHE A 287 3.52 10.39 13.52
C PHE A 287 4.39 9.18 13.11
N GLY A 288 3.91 7.97 13.37
CA GLY A 288 4.60 6.73 13.00
C GLY A 288 4.79 6.58 11.49
N GLU A 289 5.99 6.18 11.06
CA GLU A 289 6.36 6.08 9.65
C GLU A 289 6.51 4.63 9.18
N MET A 290 6.48 4.43 7.86
CA MET A 290 6.48 3.11 7.24
C MET A 290 7.75 2.25 7.54
N TYR A 291 8.81 2.83 8.04
CA TYR A 291 9.98 2.10 8.54
C TYR A 291 9.79 1.51 9.96
N GLY A 292 8.63 1.71 10.57
CA GLY A 292 8.37 1.31 11.96
C GLY A 292 9.03 2.22 13.01
N TYR A 293 9.51 3.39 12.60
CA TYR A 293 10.06 4.42 13.47
C TYR A 293 9.12 5.62 13.56
N MET A 294 9.22 6.38 14.64
CA MET A 294 8.52 7.66 14.73
C MET A 294 9.15 8.68 13.80
N GLY A 295 8.33 9.33 12.98
CA GLY A 295 8.72 10.47 12.16
C GLY A 295 8.93 11.72 13.00
N LEU A 296 9.70 12.66 12.48
CA LEU A 296 9.86 13.99 13.08
C LEU A 296 8.65 14.86 12.71
N PRO A 297 8.32 15.87 13.56
CA PRO A 297 7.36 16.90 13.19
C PRO A 297 7.74 17.59 11.87
N HIS A 298 6.74 18.01 11.12
CA HIS A 298 6.89 18.87 9.95
C HIS A 298 6.49 20.29 10.34
N ASP A 299 7.42 21.23 10.21
CA ASP A 299 7.22 22.63 10.65
C ASP A 299 6.15 23.38 9.84
N ALA A 300 5.91 22.95 8.60
CA ALA A 300 4.99 23.62 7.68
C ALA A 300 4.37 22.65 6.69
N THR A 301 3.11 22.31 6.90
CA THR A 301 2.30 21.49 6.00
C THR A 301 0.97 22.17 5.71
N PHE A 302 0.27 21.71 4.68
CA PHE A 302 -1.06 22.19 4.40
C PHE A 302 -2.06 21.71 5.46
N TYR A 303 -3.16 22.45 5.57
CA TYR A 303 -4.33 22.00 6.30
C TYR A 303 -5.59 22.30 5.49
N MET A 304 -6.65 21.58 5.77
CA MET A 304 -7.95 21.72 5.15
C MET A 304 -8.97 22.18 6.17
N ASN A 305 -9.70 23.25 5.83
CA ASN A 305 -10.91 23.65 6.52
C ASN A 305 -12.10 22.86 5.97
N ILE A 306 -12.73 22.07 6.82
CA ILE A 306 -13.85 21.19 6.44
C ILE A 306 -15.12 22.03 6.31
N LYS A 307 -15.81 21.91 5.17
CA LYS A 307 -17.07 22.58 4.84
C LYS A 307 -18.28 21.66 4.88
N THR A 308 -18.09 20.40 4.48
CA THR A 308 -19.15 19.39 4.50
C THR A 308 -18.53 18.01 4.76
N VAL A 309 -19.24 17.19 5.53
CA VAL A 309 -18.95 15.77 5.68
C VAL A 309 -20.19 14.99 5.24
N THR A 310 -20.02 14.05 4.31
CA THR A 310 -21.08 13.12 3.95
C THR A 310 -20.62 11.69 4.23
N HIS A 311 -21.52 10.82 4.68
CA HIS A 311 -21.15 9.46 5.02
C HIS A 311 -22.34 8.50 4.95
N ARG A 312 -22.03 7.20 4.87
CA ARG A 312 -23.01 6.14 5.05
C ARG A 312 -23.54 6.14 6.47
N LYS A 313 -24.74 5.63 6.69
CA LYS A 313 -25.17 5.29 8.04
C LYS A 313 -24.22 4.25 8.63
N ASN A 314 -23.72 4.50 9.86
CA ASN A 314 -22.72 3.68 10.53
C ASN A 314 -21.49 3.39 9.63
N PRO A 315 -20.70 4.43 9.30
CA PRO A 315 -19.58 4.27 8.38
C PRO A 315 -18.48 3.40 9.00
N ILE A 316 -17.90 2.53 8.20
CA ILE A 316 -16.69 1.79 8.60
C ILE A 316 -15.51 2.77 8.56
N VAL A 317 -14.90 3.03 9.72
CA VAL A 317 -13.72 3.89 9.82
C VAL A 317 -12.48 3.02 9.68
N VAL A 318 -11.75 3.20 8.58
CA VAL A 318 -10.53 2.44 8.34
C VAL A 318 -9.36 3.15 9.01
N ASN A 319 -8.65 2.43 9.86
CA ASN A 319 -7.40 2.87 10.46
C ASN A 319 -6.28 1.90 10.10
N GLN A 320 -5.06 2.41 10.00
CA GLN A 320 -3.86 1.61 9.78
C GLN A 320 -2.79 1.98 10.80
N PHE A 321 -1.95 1.02 11.13
CA PHE A 321 -0.78 1.23 11.96
C PHE A 321 0.44 1.32 11.02
N THR A 322 0.79 2.53 10.63
CA THR A 322 1.88 2.78 9.68
C THR A 322 3.20 2.20 10.20
N GLY A 323 3.89 1.44 9.35
CA GLY A 323 5.09 0.70 9.75
C GLY A 323 4.84 -0.53 10.62
N VAL A 324 3.57 -0.89 10.86
CA VAL A 324 3.14 -2.06 11.64
C VAL A 324 2.24 -2.98 10.83
N THR A 325 1.29 -2.43 10.06
CA THR A 325 0.36 -3.21 9.23
C THR A 325 0.61 -2.99 7.75
N ARG A 326 0.20 -3.95 6.92
CA ARG A 326 0.25 -3.82 5.48
C ARG A 326 -0.77 -2.77 5.00
N GLY A 327 -0.30 -1.80 4.20
CA GLY A 327 -1.10 -0.64 3.80
C GLY A 327 -2.16 -0.93 2.75
N PHE A 328 -1.80 -1.64 1.66
CA PHE A 328 -2.67 -1.86 0.49
C PHE A 328 -2.26 -3.11 -0.29
N VAL A 329 -3.08 -3.54 -1.24
CA VAL A 329 -2.73 -4.62 -2.17
C VAL A 329 -1.70 -4.14 -3.19
N THR A 330 -0.61 -4.89 -3.36
CA THR A 330 0.57 -4.45 -4.11
C THR A 330 0.75 -5.15 -5.45
N SER A 331 0.15 -6.32 -5.67
CA SER A 331 0.32 -7.09 -6.92
C SER A 331 -0.08 -6.35 -8.19
N PRO A 332 -1.12 -5.47 -8.23
CA PRO A 332 -1.41 -4.69 -9.44
C PRO A 332 -0.28 -3.73 -9.82
N GLY A 333 0.25 -2.99 -8.84
CA GLY A 333 1.35 -2.05 -9.03
C GLY A 333 2.67 -2.73 -9.37
N GLU A 334 2.96 -3.88 -8.74
CA GLU A 334 4.13 -4.69 -9.01
C GLU A 334 4.08 -5.27 -10.45
N ALA A 335 2.94 -5.82 -10.86
CA ALA A 335 2.74 -6.32 -12.22
C ALA A 335 2.95 -5.22 -13.28
N ALA A 336 2.36 -4.04 -13.06
CA ALA A 336 2.54 -2.90 -13.96
C ALA A 336 4.00 -2.46 -14.03
N SER A 337 4.71 -2.45 -12.90
CA SER A 337 6.14 -2.11 -12.81
C SER A 337 7.01 -3.13 -13.56
N VAL A 338 6.82 -4.43 -13.31
CA VAL A 338 7.57 -5.50 -14.01
C VAL A 338 7.40 -5.38 -15.52
N LYS A 339 6.15 -5.31 -16.01
CA LYS A 339 5.88 -5.16 -17.45
C LYS A 339 6.41 -3.85 -18.04
N GLY A 340 6.37 -2.77 -17.25
CA GLY A 340 6.93 -1.48 -17.65
C GLY A 340 8.45 -1.55 -17.83
N PHE A 341 9.17 -2.12 -16.86
CA PHE A 341 10.62 -2.26 -16.89
C PHE A 341 11.11 -3.28 -17.92
N GLN A 342 10.38 -4.38 -18.16
CA GLN A 342 10.72 -5.36 -19.18
C GLN A 342 10.84 -4.80 -20.58
N LYS A 343 10.18 -3.66 -20.89
CA LYS A 343 10.32 -2.96 -22.18
C LYS A 343 11.75 -2.42 -22.43
N PHE A 344 12.50 -2.16 -21.35
CA PHE A 344 13.85 -1.60 -21.39
C PHE A 344 14.90 -2.57 -20.83
N MET A 345 14.48 -3.61 -20.14
CA MET A 345 15.29 -4.64 -19.49
C MET A 345 14.63 -6.00 -19.71
N PRO A 346 14.78 -6.59 -20.92
CA PRO A 346 14.11 -7.85 -21.26
C PRO A 346 14.57 -9.04 -20.40
N GLU A 347 15.74 -8.93 -19.76
CA GLU A 347 16.29 -9.89 -18.81
C GLU A 347 15.63 -9.85 -17.43
N LEU A 348 14.87 -8.80 -17.09
CA LEU A 348 14.14 -8.70 -15.82
C LEU A 348 13.06 -9.79 -15.74
N ARG A 349 13.04 -10.54 -14.64
CA ARG A 349 12.01 -11.55 -14.34
C ARG A 349 11.10 -11.14 -13.21
N GLY A 350 11.61 -10.39 -12.23
CA GLY A 350 10.84 -9.89 -11.10
C GLY A 350 11.41 -8.61 -10.51
N PHE A 351 10.55 -7.88 -9.84
CA PHE A 351 10.83 -6.63 -9.12
C PHE A 351 9.92 -6.58 -7.91
N HIS A 352 10.48 -6.55 -6.70
CA HIS A 352 9.71 -6.60 -5.46
C HIS A 352 10.26 -5.65 -4.41
N ILE A 353 9.39 -4.83 -3.83
CA ILE A 353 9.68 -4.01 -2.65
C ILE A 353 8.99 -4.69 -1.47
N PRO A 354 9.74 -5.38 -0.59
CA PRO A 354 9.12 -6.08 0.54
C PRO A 354 8.56 -5.09 1.55
N ILE A 355 7.29 -5.26 1.90
CA ILE A 355 6.57 -4.36 2.80
C ILE A 355 7.00 -4.52 4.26
N ASP A 356 7.47 -5.69 4.62
CA ASP A 356 7.99 -6.05 5.95
C ASP A 356 9.48 -5.67 6.13
N HIS A 357 10.14 -5.26 5.06
CA HIS A 357 11.55 -4.87 5.03
C HIS A 357 11.75 -3.60 4.19
N VAL A 358 11.12 -2.51 4.60
CA VAL A 358 11.24 -1.21 3.91
C VAL A 358 12.69 -0.78 3.81
N GLY A 359 13.11 -0.31 2.64
CA GLY A 359 14.49 0.02 2.33
C GLY A 359 15.21 -1.04 1.51
N PHE A 360 14.63 -2.22 1.35
CA PHE A 360 15.10 -3.26 0.44
C PHE A 360 14.39 -3.17 -0.92
N LEU A 361 15.10 -3.59 -1.96
CA LEU A 361 14.57 -3.84 -3.29
C LEU A 361 15.15 -5.17 -3.78
N PHE A 362 14.27 -6.12 -4.10
CA PHE A 362 14.66 -7.41 -4.66
C PHE A 362 14.37 -7.42 -6.16
N ILE A 363 15.35 -7.86 -6.94
CA ILE A 363 15.28 -7.93 -8.39
C ILE A 363 15.67 -9.33 -8.82
N SER A 364 14.87 -9.95 -9.65
CA SER A 364 15.16 -11.27 -10.25
C SER A 364 15.42 -11.10 -11.74
N ILE A 365 16.48 -11.72 -12.23
CA ILE A 365 16.92 -11.63 -13.63
C ILE A 365 17.27 -12.98 -14.24
N GLU A 366 17.17 -13.09 -15.56
CA GLU A 366 17.88 -14.09 -16.34
C GLU A 366 19.27 -13.54 -16.67
N LYS A 367 20.28 -14.03 -15.95
CA LYS A 367 21.66 -13.58 -16.15
C LYS A 367 22.27 -14.24 -17.38
N THR A 368 22.75 -13.41 -18.32
CA THR A 368 23.32 -13.88 -19.61
C THR A 368 24.78 -13.42 -19.85
N LYS A 369 25.28 -12.51 -19.00
CA LYS A 369 26.65 -11.96 -19.15
C LYS A 369 27.25 -11.57 -17.80
N PRO A 370 28.60 -11.50 -17.69
CA PRO A 370 29.26 -11.03 -16.47
C PRO A 370 28.83 -9.60 -16.08
N HIS A 371 28.80 -9.33 -14.79
CA HIS A 371 28.49 -8.03 -14.16
C HIS A 371 27.10 -7.46 -14.46
N GLN A 372 26.22 -8.22 -15.12
CA GLN A 372 24.88 -7.79 -15.52
C GLN A 372 24.00 -7.42 -14.32
N ALA A 373 24.13 -8.09 -13.20
CA ALA A 373 23.34 -7.83 -12.01
C ALA A 373 23.55 -6.39 -11.47
N ILE A 374 24.80 -5.96 -11.36
CA ILE A 374 25.13 -4.59 -10.95
C ILE A 374 24.65 -3.55 -11.97
N GLU A 375 24.83 -3.82 -13.28
CA GLU A 375 24.36 -2.95 -14.36
C GLU A 375 22.82 -2.75 -14.29
N ILE A 376 22.09 -3.82 -14.00
CA ILE A 376 20.61 -3.74 -13.83
C ILE A 376 20.25 -2.99 -12.56
N ALA A 377 20.90 -3.31 -11.43
CA ALA A 377 20.65 -2.62 -10.16
C ALA A 377 20.87 -1.09 -10.28
N GLU A 378 21.87 -0.66 -11.04
CA GLU A 378 22.14 0.76 -11.29
C GLU A 378 21.00 1.47 -12.03
N LYS A 379 20.27 0.77 -12.89
CA LYS A 379 19.11 1.34 -13.59
C LYS A 379 17.96 1.71 -12.66
N PHE A 380 17.94 1.17 -11.44
CA PHE A 380 16.96 1.47 -10.41
C PHE A 380 17.40 2.57 -9.41
N ASN A 381 18.54 3.23 -9.67
CA ASN A 381 19.04 4.29 -8.79
C ASN A 381 18.11 5.51 -8.67
N PHE A 382 17.16 5.68 -9.57
CA PHE A 382 16.16 6.73 -9.50
C PHE A 382 15.08 6.46 -8.44
N LEU A 383 14.91 5.21 -7.99
CA LEU A 383 13.94 4.85 -6.96
C LEU A 383 14.50 5.22 -5.58
N PRO A 384 13.83 6.08 -4.81
CA PRO A 384 14.37 6.51 -3.52
C PRO A 384 14.28 5.42 -2.45
N ILE A 385 13.36 4.44 -2.58
CA ILE A 385 13.06 3.47 -1.52
C ILE A 385 14.10 2.35 -1.40
N GLY A 386 14.81 1.99 -2.46
CA GLY A 386 15.76 0.87 -2.46
C GLY A 386 17.15 1.30 -1.96
N LYS A 387 17.37 1.35 -0.65
CA LYS A 387 18.69 1.59 -0.05
C LYS A 387 19.60 0.36 -0.16
N ILE A 388 19.02 -0.82 -0.08
CA ILE A 388 19.70 -2.10 -0.25
C ILE A 388 19.03 -2.80 -1.45
N VAL A 389 19.76 -2.89 -2.55
CA VAL A 389 19.28 -3.52 -3.79
C VAL A 389 19.96 -4.88 -3.93
N ILE A 390 19.17 -5.94 -3.95
CA ILE A 390 19.65 -7.31 -4.08
C ILE A 390 19.16 -7.87 -5.41
N VAL A 391 20.09 -8.30 -6.26
CA VAL A 391 19.79 -8.95 -7.54
C VAL A 391 20.08 -10.45 -7.41
N VAL A 392 19.11 -11.27 -7.80
CA VAL A 392 19.16 -12.73 -7.76
C VAL A 392 18.81 -13.32 -9.13
N ASP A 393 19.08 -14.60 -9.34
CA ASP A 393 18.65 -15.33 -10.52
C ASP A 393 17.13 -15.61 -10.48
N GLU A 394 16.56 -15.96 -11.63
CA GLU A 394 15.12 -16.24 -11.80
C GLU A 394 14.60 -17.46 -11.01
N ASP A 395 15.48 -18.34 -10.55
CA ASP A 395 15.15 -19.51 -9.73
C ASP A 395 14.85 -19.15 -8.26
N VAL A 396 15.10 -17.91 -7.85
CA VAL A 396 14.89 -17.45 -6.47
C VAL A 396 13.53 -16.74 -6.33
N ASN A 397 12.75 -17.18 -5.36
CA ASN A 397 11.51 -16.52 -5.02
C ASN A 397 11.76 -15.20 -4.27
N ILE A 398 11.71 -14.08 -4.99
CA ILE A 398 11.93 -12.73 -4.41
C ILE A 398 10.84 -12.26 -3.43
N HIS A 399 9.70 -12.96 -3.35
CA HIS A 399 8.64 -12.68 -2.37
C HIS A 399 8.85 -13.42 -1.04
N SER A 400 9.90 -14.27 -0.97
CA SER A 400 10.36 -14.94 0.24
C SER A 400 11.66 -14.31 0.71
N THR A 401 11.59 -13.39 1.66
CA THR A 401 12.77 -12.76 2.28
C THR A 401 13.76 -13.82 2.78
N LYS A 402 13.24 -14.95 3.30
CA LYS A 402 14.06 -16.08 3.73
C LYS A 402 14.89 -16.66 2.57
N GLU A 403 14.28 -16.87 1.40
CA GLU A 403 15.00 -17.43 0.23
C GLU A 403 16.01 -16.42 -0.32
N VAL A 404 15.65 -15.13 -0.39
CA VAL A 404 16.57 -14.08 -0.83
C VAL A 404 17.80 -14.02 0.07
N PHE A 405 17.64 -13.99 1.41
CA PHE A 405 18.78 -13.95 2.33
C PHE A 405 19.59 -15.26 2.35
N GLN A 406 18.95 -16.41 2.18
CA GLN A 406 19.65 -17.67 1.99
C GLN A 406 20.53 -17.61 0.73
N THR A 407 20.01 -17.07 -0.37
CA THR A 407 20.71 -16.89 -1.63
C THR A 407 21.89 -15.93 -1.49
N VAL A 408 21.69 -14.79 -0.81
CA VAL A 408 22.79 -13.87 -0.48
C VAL A 408 23.89 -14.59 0.28
N GLY A 409 23.57 -15.38 1.30
CA GLY A 409 24.54 -16.14 2.07
C GLY A 409 25.29 -17.20 1.25
N ALA A 410 24.64 -17.76 0.22
CA ALA A 410 25.18 -18.85 -0.57
C ALA A 410 25.91 -18.42 -1.85
N ARG A 411 25.50 -17.34 -2.51
CA ARG A 411 25.98 -16.94 -3.84
C ARG A 411 26.79 -15.65 -3.85
N TRP A 412 26.52 -14.73 -2.91
CA TRP A 412 27.16 -13.43 -2.91
C TRP A 412 28.63 -13.49 -2.46
N GLN A 413 29.52 -12.97 -3.27
CA GLN A 413 30.89 -12.64 -2.89
C GLN A 413 30.99 -11.11 -2.77
N PRO A 414 31.23 -10.54 -1.57
CA PRO A 414 31.26 -9.08 -1.38
C PRO A 414 32.17 -8.34 -2.33
N PHE A 415 33.24 -8.98 -2.78
CA PHE A 415 34.11 -8.50 -3.84
C PHE A 415 34.23 -9.58 -4.94
N PRO A 416 33.91 -9.26 -6.22
CA PRO A 416 33.48 -7.95 -6.77
C PRO A 416 31.96 -7.73 -6.74
N GLY A 417 31.17 -8.59 -6.13
CA GLY A 417 29.69 -8.62 -6.19
C GLY A 417 28.98 -7.53 -5.37
N ALA A 418 29.64 -6.41 -5.05
CA ALA A 418 28.99 -5.26 -4.43
C ALA A 418 29.44 -3.93 -5.01
N LYS A 419 28.51 -2.96 -5.04
CA LYS A 419 28.81 -1.56 -5.39
C LYS A 419 28.10 -0.63 -4.44
N THR A 420 28.83 0.28 -3.80
CA THR A 420 28.25 1.34 -2.98
C THR A 420 28.10 2.61 -3.83
N ILE A 421 26.95 3.27 -3.68
CA ILE A 421 26.66 4.57 -4.29
C ILE A 421 26.48 5.56 -3.16
N GLU A 422 27.27 6.62 -3.19
CA GLU A 422 27.16 7.73 -2.25
C GLU A 422 26.13 8.75 -2.77
N ASP A 423 25.43 9.44 -1.86
CA ASP A 423 24.54 10.57 -2.19
C ASP A 423 23.48 10.31 -3.29
N GLY A 424 22.91 9.09 -3.35
CA GLY A 424 21.81 8.79 -4.24
C GLY A 424 20.49 9.40 -3.77
N PRO A 425 19.42 9.36 -4.60
CA PRO A 425 18.07 9.66 -4.16
C PRO A 425 17.70 8.78 -2.97
N GLY A 426 17.27 9.40 -1.87
CA GLY A 426 16.86 8.71 -0.64
C GLY A 426 15.38 8.92 -0.37
N PHE A 427 14.79 7.99 0.36
CA PHE A 427 13.43 8.13 0.80
C PHE A 427 13.34 9.14 1.94
N PHE A 428 12.37 10.06 1.87
CA PHE A 428 12.23 11.14 2.84
C PHE A 428 12.05 10.66 4.28
N LEU A 429 11.47 9.45 4.43
CA LEU A 429 11.18 8.82 5.71
C LEU A 429 12.30 7.88 6.20
N ASP A 430 13.45 7.84 5.54
CA ASP A 430 14.61 7.03 5.98
C ASP A 430 15.13 7.56 7.31
N PRO A 431 14.99 6.81 8.43
CA PRO A 431 15.38 7.29 9.75
C PRO A 431 16.90 7.45 9.92
N SER A 432 17.69 6.84 9.04
CA SER A 432 19.15 6.92 9.03
C SER A 432 19.71 8.04 8.16
N ALA A 433 18.87 8.68 7.35
CA ALA A 433 19.32 9.73 6.43
C ALA A 433 19.66 11.03 7.19
N ARG A 434 20.90 11.51 7.06
CA ARG A 434 21.30 12.81 7.61
C ARG A 434 20.58 13.97 6.92
N ASN A 435 20.38 13.87 5.60
CA ASN A 435 19.68 14.84 4.79
C ASN A 435 18.45 14.18 4.19
N ARG A 436 17.26 14.68 4.47
CA ARG A 436 16.00 14.14 3.90
C ARG A 436 16.08 14.13 2.37
N GLY A 437 15.68 13.01 1.78
CA GLY A 437 15.69 12.81 0.33
C GLY A 437 17.04 12.42 -0.28
N LYS A 438 18.09 12.22 0.54
CA LYS A 438 19.39 11.68 0.12
C LYS A 438 19.83 10.53 1.00
N SER A 439 20.31 9.46 0.37
CA SER A 439 20.83 8.29 1.07
C SER A 439 21.94 7.64 0.24
N SER A 440 22.92 7.05 0.89
CA SER A 440 23.79 6.09 0.23
C SER A 440 23.03 4.77 0.03
N ARG A 441 23.47 3.97 -0.94
CA ARG A 441 22.91 2.65 -1.17
C ARG A 441 23.98 1.62 -1.51
N ILE A 442 23.63 0.36 -1.28
CA ILE A 442 24.45 -0.77 -1.70
C ILE A 442 23.70 -1.58 -2.76
N LEU A 443 24.39 -1.93 -3.83
CA LEU A 443 23.96 -2.88 -4.85
C LEU A 443 24.69 -4.20 -4.61
N ILE A 444 23.93 -5.31 -4.57
CA ILE A 444 24.42 -6.64 -4.24
C ILE A 444 24.08 -7.57 -5.40
N ASP A 445 25.12 -8.18 -5.98
CA ASP A 445 24.99 -9.27 -6.94
C ASP A 445 25.00 -10.62 -6.19
N ALA A 446 23.81 -11.16 -5.96
CA ALA A 446 23.61 -12.49 -5.38
C ALA A 446 23.14 -13.50 -6.44
N THR A 447 23.47 -13.27 -7.70
CA THR A 447 23.28 -14.24 -8.78
C THR A 447 24.40 -15.31 -8.75
N ARG A 448 24.25 -16.37 -9.51
CA ARG A 448 25.34 -17.31 -9.77
C ARG A 448 26.47 -16.56 -10.49
N GLN A 449 27.61 -16.44 -9.83
CA GLN A 449 28.77 -15.78 -10.41
C GLN A 449 29.35 -16.62 -11.55
N LEU A 450 29.59 -16.02 -12.71
CA LEU A 450 30.21 -16.65 -13.84
C LEU A 450 31.75 -16.80 -13.62
N PRO A 451 32.44 -17.69 -14.31
CA PRO A 451 33.90 -17.83 -14.18
C PRO A 451 34.66 -16.52 -14.37
N GLU A 452 34.20 -15.66 -15.28
CA GLU A 452 34.76 -14.32 -15.55
C GLU A 452 34.56 -13.34 -14.37
N GLU A 453 33.68 -13.67 -13.44
CA GLU A 453 33.41 -12.92 -12.20
C GLU A 453 34.09 -13.57 -10.98
N ASN A 454 35.03 -14.48 -11.19
CA ASN A 454 35.67 -15.35 -10.19
C ASN A 454 34.67 -16.34 -9.55
N GLY A 455 33.61 -16.71 -10.26
CA GLY A 455 32.70 -17.78 -9.87
C GLY A 455 33.27 -19.16 -10.15
N PRO A 456 32.66 -20.23 -9.63
CA PRO A 456 33.06 -21.59 -9.93
C PRO A 456 32.70 -21.98 -11.38
N ASP A 457 33.51 -22.86 -12.01
CA ASP A 457 33.19 -23.37 -13.35
C ASP A 457 31.83 -24.09 -13.42
N VAL A 458 31.42 -24.71 -12.32
CA VAL A 458 30.12 -25.37 -12.17
C VAL A 458 29.52 -24.98 -10.81
N TYR A 459 28.34 -24.37 -10.86
CA TYR A 459 27.59 -24.05 -9.63
C TYR A 459 26.94 -25.33 -9.07
N PRO A 460 27.08 -25.61 -7.76
CA PRO A 460 26.40 -26.76 -7.17
C PRO A 460 24.90 -26.54 -7.15
N LYS A 461 24.14 -27.61 -7.38
CA LYS A 461 22.70 -27.62 -7.26
C LYS A 461 22.25 -27.62 -5.80
N LEU A 462 21.06 -27.08 -5.53
CA LEU A 462 20.44 -27.23 -4.22
C LEU A 462 20.13 -28.70 -3.90
N ASN A 463 20.24 -29.10 -2.65
CA ASN A 463 19.86 -30.42 -2.21
C ASN A 463 18.43 -30.82 -2.59
N ARG A 464 17.50 -29.85 -2.53
CA ARG A 464 16.10 -30.02 -2.93
C ARG A 464 15.95 -30.26 -4.44
N GLU A 465 16.77 -29.60 -5.28
CA GLU A 465 16.78 -29.83 -6.73
C GLU A 465 17.22 -31.29 -7.04
N HIS A 466 18.26 -31.76 -6.38
CA HIS A 466 18.67 -33.16 -6.54
C HIS A 466 17.59 -34.17 -6.14
N LEU A 467 16.82 -33.86 -5.06
CA LEU A 467 15.73 -34.72 -4.65
C LEU A 467 14.64 -34.77 -5.71
N LEU A 468 14.22 -33.57 -6.22
CA LEU A 468 13.14 -33.44 -7.20
C LEU A 468 13.54 -33.97 -8.60
N GLU A 469 14.83 -33.92 -8.96
CA GLU A 469 15.33 -34.57 -10.17
C GLU A 469 15.29 -36.08 -10.06
N HIS A 470 15.52 -36.61 -8.87
CA HIS A 470 15.47 -38.06 -8.61
C HIS A 470 14.03 -38.57 -8.55
N ASP A 471 13.16 -37.84 -7.89
CA ASP A 471 11.75 -38.17 -7.75
C ASP A 471 10.91 -36.88 -7.74
N PRO A 472 10.38 -36.47 -8.92
CA PRO A 472 9.58 -35.26 -9.04
C PRO A 472 8.29 -35.25 -8.20
N GLU A 473 7.73 -36.43 -7.92
CA GLU A 473 6.43 -36.58 -7.22
C GLU A 473 6.61 -36.77 -5.70
N ILE A 474 7.86 -36.81 -5.20
CA ILE A 474 8.13 -37.16 -3.79
C ILE A 474 7.41 -36.27 -2.79
N LEU A 475 7.29 -34.97 -3.08
CA LEU A 475 6.61 -34.01 -2.18
C LEU A 475 5.11 -34.25 -2.15
N GLU A 476 4.50 -34.58 -3.29
CA GLU A 476 3.08 -34.94 -3.38
C GLU A 476 2.81 -36.22 -2.61
N LEU A 477 3.64 -37.23 -2.81
CA LEU A 477 3.56 -38.49 -2.08
C LEU A 477 3.70 -38.30 -0.55
N VAL A 478 4.59 -37.42 -0.10
CA VAL A 478 4.74 -37.05 1.31
C VAL A 478 3.48 -36.37 1.82
N ASN A 479 2.92 -35.43 1.05
CA ASN A 479 1.69 -34.72 1.43
C ASN A 479 0.50 -35.69 1.52
N GLU A 480 0.34 -36.61 0.58
CA GLU A 480 -0.70 -37.63 0.62
C GLU A 480 -0.59 -38.53 1.87
N LYS A 481 0.62 -38.94 2.24
CA LYS A 481 0.85 -39.89 3.35
C LYS A 481 0.87 -39.21 4.72
N TRP A 482 1.47 -38.05 4.83
CA TRP A 482 1.78 -37.39 6.10
C TRP A 482 1.35 -35.92 6.19
N GLY A 483 0.65 -35.36 5.18
CA GLY A 483 0.17 -33.99 5.20
C GLY A 483 -0.68 -33.63 6.41
N HIS A 484 -1.34 -34.63 7.04
CA HIS A 484 -2.08 -34.45 8.28
C HIS A 484 -1.21 -34.22 9.53
N LEU A 485 0.12 -34.33 9.40
CA LEU A 485 1.08 -34.11 10.48
C LEU A 485 1.86 -32.79 10.32
N ILE A 486 1.78 -32.13 9.15
CA ILE A 486 2.59 -30.95 8.79
C ILE A 486 1.71 -29.74 8.38
#